data_3bf7a25a9785c75f79ceb17719186fe4
#
_entry.id   3bf7a25a9785c75f79ceb17719186fe4
#
_cell.length_a   1.000
_cell.length_b   1.000
_cell.length_c   1.000
_cell.angle_alpha   90.00
_cell.angle_beta   90.00
_cell.angle_gamma   90.00
#
_symmetry.space_group_name_H-M   'P 1'
#
loop_
_entity.id
_entity.type
_entity.pdbx_description
1 polymer ?
#
loop_
_entity_poly.entity_id
_entity_poly.type
_entity_poly.pdbx_seq_one_letter_code
_entity_poly.pdbx_strand_id
1 'polypeptide(L)'
;MGDRLGVPWLGWTCGVCAYCTSGRENLCERARFTGYQIDGGYADYTLADERFCFAIPTSYSDVAAAPLLCAGLIGYRALRMAGDAKRLGLYGFGAAAHIAVQVARFRGQEVFAFTKPGDAAGQAFARSLGCVWAGDSDKPAPEPLDAALIFAPVGSLVPAALAATAKGGTVVCAGIHMSDIPSFPYRLLWEERVVRSVANLTRRDGEEFLAIAAQANVRTTTTAFPLSKANEALATVRDGRIEGAAVLVP
;
A
#
# COMPACT_ATOMS: atom_id res chain seq x y z
N MET A 1 10.58 17.11 23.55
CA MET A 1 9.24 17.68 23.27
C MET A 1 9.31 18.46 21.97
N GLY A 2 8.30 18.37 21.12
CA GLY A 2 8.27 19.08 19.85
C GLY A 2 8.74 18.26 18.64
N ASP A 3 9.01 16.96 18.80
CA ASP A 3 9.34 16.09 17.68
C ASP A 3 8.09 15.81 16.85
N ARG A 4 8.24 15.79 15.51
CA ARG A 4 7.17 15.41 14.57
C ARG A 4 7.22 13.91 14.34
N LEU A 5 6.23 13.21 14.87
CA LEU A 5 6.14 11.76 14.83
C LEU A 5 4.88 11.32 14.10
N GLY A 6 4.98 10.21 13.39
CA GLY A 6 3.87 9.52 12.75
C GLY A 6 3.54 8.22 13.47
N VAL A 7 2.26 8.01 13.75
CA VAL A 7 1.75 6.80 14.38
C VAL A 7 1.06 5.95 13.34
N PRO A 8 1.55 4.73 13.03
CA PRO A 8 0.93 3.84 12.06
C PRO A 8 -0.21 3.03 12.66
N TRP A 9 -0.83 2.19 11.86
CA TRP A 9 -1.87 1.29 12.33
C TRP A 9 -1.36 0.21 13.30
N LEU A 10 -0.18 -0.41 13.05
CA LEU A 10 0.44 -1.33 14.00
C LEU A 10 0.99 -0.51 15.19
N GLY A 11 0.24 -0.47 16.30
CA GLY A 11 0.56 0.36 17.44
C GLY A 11 1.28 -0.36 18.58
N TRP A 12 1.25 -1.72 18.62
CA TRP A 12 1.92 -2.48 19.66
C TRP A 12 2.08 -3.96 19.30
N THR A 13 3.17 -4.58 19.75
CA THR A 13 3.37 -6.03 19.71
C THR A 13 4.05 -6.53 20.99
N CYS A 14 3.99 -7.85 21.25
CA CYS A 14 4.49 -8.40 22.50
C CYS A 14 6.02 -8.38 22.67
N GLY A 15 6.77 -8.24 21.58
CA GLY A 15 8.25 -8.18 21.60
C GLY A 15 8.98 -9.50 21.84
N VAL A 16 8.28 -10.58 22.27
CA VAL A 16 8.91 -11.82 22.77
C VAL A 16 8.53 -13.09 22.01
N CYS A 17 7.49 -13.07 21.17
CA CYS A 17 7.12 -14.25 20.38
C CYS A 17 8.07 -14.45 19.19
N ALA A 18 8.04 -15.64 18.59
CA ALA A 18 8.88 -15.98 17.44
C ALA A 18 8.79 -14.99 16.28
N TYR A 19 7.62 -14.41 16.04
CA TYR A 19 7.44 -13.38 15.02
C TYR A 19 8.15 -12.08 15.39
N CYS A 20 7.98 -11.61 16.64
CA CYS A 20 8.61 -10.38 17.10
C CYS A 20 10.15 -10.48 17.10
N THR A 21 10.68 -11.60 17.60
CA THR A 21 12.13 -11.80 17.69
C THR A 21 12.81 -12.07 16.34
N SER A 22 12.02 -12.43 15.31
CA SER A 22 12.53 -12.63 13.93
C SER A 22 12.29 -11.44 12.99
N GLY A 23 11.89 -10.25 13.50
CA GLY A 23 11.62 -9.06 12.68
C GLY A 23 10.37 -9.19 11.80
N ARG A 24 9.42 -10.01 12.24
CA ARG A 24 8.10 -10.20 11.62
C ARG A 24 6.98 -9.86 12.59
N GLU A 25 7.19 -8.83 13.40
CA GLU A 25 6.27 -8.40 14.47
C GLU A 25 4.87 -8.03 13.97
N ASN A 26 4.72 -7.72 12.70
CA ASN A 26 3.42 -7.56 12.04
C ASN A 26 2.54 -8.83 12.07
N LEU A 27 3.15 -10.00 12.31
CA LEU A 27 2.47 -11.29 12.45
C LEU A 27 2.32 -11.71 13.91
N CYS A 28 2.61 -10.85 14.87
CA CYS A 28 2.43 -11.13 16.28
C CYS A 28 0.95 -11.40 16.59
N GLU A 29 0.64 -12.56 17.20
CA GLU A 29 -0.76 -12.92 17.54
C GLU A 29 -1.38 -11.99 18.58
N ARG A 30 -0.54 -11.27 19.35
CA ARG A 30 -0.95 -10.26 20.33
C ARG A 30 -0.79 -8.83 19.82
N ALA A 31 -0.62 -8.63 18.50
CA ALA A 31 -0.54 -7.28 17.92
C ALA A 31 -1.77 -6.46 18.27
N ARG A 32 -1.57 -5.15 18.49
CA ARG A 32 -2.66 -4.20 18.75
C ARG A 32 -2.55 -3.05 17.77
N PHE A 33 -3.70 -2.65 17.26
CA PHE A 33 -3.80 -1.70 16.17
C PHE A 33 -4.43 -0.38 16.62
N THR A 34 -3.82 0.72 16.23
CA THR A 34 -4.25 2.09 16.52
C THR A 34 -5.61 2.38 15.88
N GLY A 35 -6.55 2.87 16.67
CA GLY A 35 -7.93 3.10 16.23
C GLY A 35 -8.80 1.84 16.21
N TYR A 36 -8.30 0.70 16.73
CA TYR A 36 -9.06 -0.55 16.83
C TYR A 36 -8.96 -1.16 18.24
N GLN A 37 -7.83 -1.75 18.65
CA GLN A 37 -7.63 -2.22 20.03
C GLN A 37 -6.94 -1.17 20.94
N ILE A 38 -6.37 -0.16 20.34
CA ILE A 38 -5.78 1.00 21.02
C ILE A 38 -6.51 2.23 20.51
N ASP A 39 -6.70 3.23 21.36
CA ASP A 39 -7.31 4.51 20.99
C ASP A 39 -6.57 5.13 19.79
N GLY A 40 -7.32 5.71 18.87
CA GLY A 40 -6.80 6.22 17.60
C GLY A 40 -6.63 7.73 17.59
N GLY A 41 -6.39 8.26 16.36
CA GLY A 41 -6.10 9.66 16.10
C GLY A 41 -7.32 10.50 15.66
N TYR A 42 -8.55 10.03 15.82
CA TYR A 42 -9.74 10.87 15.61
C TYR A 42 -10.01 11.70 16.87
N ALA A 43 -8.98 12.41 17.34
CA ALA A 43 -8.94 13.20 18.55
C ALA A 43 -7.82 14.23 18.47
N ASP A 44 -7.87 15.26 19.32
CA ASP A 44 -6.82 16.27 19.43
C ASP A 44 -5.53 15.68 20.01
N TYR A 45 -5.64 14.61 20.81
CA TYR A 45 -4.52 13.93 21.45
C TYR A 45 -4.70 12.41 21.40
N THR A 46 -3.59 11.70 21.28
CA THR A 46 -3.56 10.22 21.35
C THR A 46 -2.32 9.76 22.10
N LEU A 47 -2.40 8.57 22.69
CA LEU A 47 -1.24 7.90 23.28
C LEU A 47 -0.70 6.86 22.29
N ALA A 48 0.62 6.84 22.12
CA ALA A 48 1.27 5.89 21.24
C ALA A 48 2.51 5.27 21.94
N ASP A 49 2.78 4.00 21.66
CA ASP A 49 4.03 3.35 22.04
C ASP A 49 5.16 3.90 21.17
N GLU A 50 6.18 4.50 21.80
CA GLU A 50 7.30 5.12 21.09
C GLU A 50 8.02 4.18 20.12
N ARG A 51 8.02 2.86 20.39
CA ARG A 51 8.61 1.84 19.53
C ARG A 51 7.94 1.72 18.18
N PHE A 52 6.72 2.24 18.04
CA PHE A 52 5.91 2.23 16.82
C PHE A 52 5.66 3.64 16.28
N CYS A 53 6.38 4.64 16.77
CA CYS A 53 6.35 5.99 16.22
C CYS A 53 7.52 6.20 15.25
N PHE A 54 7.25 6.88 14.15
CA PHE A 54 8.26 7.18 13.13
C PHE A 54 8.50 8.67 13.01
N ALA A 55 9.76 9.10 12.95
CA ALA A 55 10.10 10.47 12.67
C ALA A 55 9.64 10.86 11.25
N ILE A 56 8.85 11.92 11.14
CA ILE A 56 8.37 12.43 9.85
C ILE A 56 9.45 13.30 9.21
N PRO A 57 9.87 13.03 7.97
CA PRO A 57 10.84 13.86 7.28
C PRO A 57 10.36 15.30 7.16
N THR A 58 11.24 16.26 7.36
CA THR A 58 10.92 17.70 7.38
C THR A 58 10.41 18.24 6.05
N SER A 59 10.63 17.49 4.96
CA SER A 59 10.12 17.81 3.62
C SER A 59 8.61 17.64 3.46
N TYR A 60 7.92 16.97 4.41
CA TYR A 60 6.49 16.75 4.36
C TYR A 60 5.74 17.67 5.33
N SER A 61 4.63 18.28 4.89
CA SER A 61 3.61 18.80 5.77
C SER A 61 2.87 17.66 6.48
N ASP A 62 2.14 17.95 7.56
CA ASP A 62 1.39 16.89 8.29
C ASP A 62 0.33 16.22 7.42
N VAL A 63 -0.38 17.01 6.60
CA VAL A 63 -1.36 16.50 5.63
C VAL A 63 -0.73 15.60 4.58
N ALA A 64 0.46 15.98 4.07
CA ALA A 64 1.16 15.17 3.09
C ALA A 64 1.79 13.90 3.70
N ALA A 65 2.16 13.94 4.99
CA ALA A 65 2.75 12.80 5.70
C ALA A 65 1.73 11.73 6.09
N ALA A 66 0.50 12.12 6.42
CA ALA A 66 -0.50 11.20 6.95
C ALA A 66 -0.72 9.95 6.06
N PRO A 67 -0.87 10.03 4.73
CA PRO A 67 -1.03 8.85 3.88
C PRO A 67 0.19 7.94 3.85
N LEU A 68 1.39 8.48 4.11
CA LEU A 68 2.61 7.68 4.14
C LEU A 68 2.55 6.62 5.25
N LEU A 69 1.89 6.93 6.38
CA LEU A 69 1.81 6.08 7.57
C LEU A 69 0.84 4.89 7.46
N CYS A 70 0.07 4.81 6.38
CA CYS A 70 -0.84 3.69 6.11
C CYS A 70 -0.63 3.18 4.68
N ALA A 71 -1.15 3.90 3.70
CA ALA A 71 -1.09 3.53 2.29
C ALA A 71 0.37 3.40 1.78
N GLY A 72 1.25 4.30 2.24
CA GLY A 72 2.68 4.24 1.92
C GLY A 72 3.36 3.01 2.50
N LEU A 73 3.11 2.71 3.76
CA LEU A 73 3.73 1.58 4.46
C LEU A 73 3.33 0.23 3.86
N ILE A 74 2.04 0.01 3.61
CA ILE A 74 1.59 -1.23 2.98
C ILE A 74 2.07 -1.35 1.54
N GLY A 75 2.09 -0.24 0.79
CA GLY A 75 2.63 -0.16 -0.56
C GLY A 75 4.11 -0.53 -0.62
N TYR A 76 4.90 0.04 0.29
CA TYR A 76 6.34 -0.25 0.38
C TYR A 76 6.62 -1.69 0.77
N ARG A 77 5.90 -2.24 1.77
CA ARG A 77 6.05 -3.64 2.14
C ARG A 77 5.69 -4.57 1.00
N ALA A 78 4.63 -4.28 0.26
CA ALA A 78 4.26 -5.05 -0.93
C ALA A 78 5.37 -5.01 -2.00
N LEU A 79 5.98 -3.84 -2.24
CA LEU A 79 7.14 -3.70 -3.14
C LEU A 79 8.34 -4.55 -2.68
N ARG A 80 8.66 -4.55 -1.38
CA ARG A 80 9.73 -5.42 -0.86
C ARG A 80 9.45 -6.90 -1.08
N MET A 81 8.19 -7.30 -0.95
CA MET A 81 7.77 -8.69 -1.14
C MET A 81 7.75 -9.10 -2.61
N ALA A 82 7.68 -8.15 -3.54
CA ALA A 82 7.81 -8.38 -4.98
C ALA A 82 9.24 -8.68 -5.43
N GLY A 83 10.24 -8.32 -4.60
CA GLY A 83 11.66 -8.51 -4.94
C GLY A 83 12.14 -7.50 -5.99
N ASP A 84 13.17 -7.89 -6.75
CA ASP A 84 13.87 -7.04 -7.74
C ASP A 84 13.17 -7.09 -9.12
N ALA A 85 11.86 -6.96 -9.15
CA ALA A 85 11.08 -6.90 -10.37
C ALA A 85 11.48 -5.68 -11.22
N LYS A 86 11.72 -5.86 -12.52
CA LYS A 86 11.91 -4.75 -13.45
C LYS A 86 10.58 -4.23 -13.99
N ARG A 87 9.69 -5.15 -14.37
CA ARG A 87 8.33 -4.87 -14.85
C ARG A 87 7.33 -5.23 -13.76
N LEU A 88 6.73 -4.20 -13.19
CA LEU A 88 5.83 -4.32 -12.04
C LEU A 88 4.39 -3.96 -12.42
N GLY A 89 3.46 -4.89 -12.21
CA GLY A 89 2.02 -4.64 -12.35
C GLY A 89 1.41 -4.13 -11.04
N LEU A 90 0.58 -3.09 -11.11
CA LEU A 90 -0.23 -2.61 -9.99
C LEU A 90 -1.72 -2.77 -10.32
N TYR A 91 -2.40 -3.69 -9.67
CA TYR A 91 -3.82 -3.97 -9.83
C TYR A 91 -4.65 -3.22 -8.80
N GLY A 92 -5.41 -2.22 -9.24
CA GLY A 92 -6.06 -1.22 -8.42
C GLY A 92 -5.14 -0.03 -8.16
N PHE A 93 -5.55 1.15 -8.66
CA PHE A 93 -4.71 2.36 -8.61
C PHE A 93 -5.33 3.42 -7.69
N GLY A 94 -5.29 3.16 -6.38
CA GLY A 94 -5.77 4.03 -5.31
C GLY A 94 -4.64 4.55 -4.41
N ALA A 95 -4.98 4.82 -3.14
CA ALA A 95 -4.07 5.43 -2.16
C ALA A 95 -2.71 4.72 -2.00
N ALA A 96 -2.65 3.39 -2.00
CA ALA A 96 -1.38 2.68 -1.89
C ALA A 96 -0.59 2.68 -3.20
N ALA A 97 -1.26 2.46 -4.33
CA ALA A 97 -0.61 2.38 -5.63
C ALA A 97 0.04 3.69 -6.05
N HIS A 98 -0.63 4.86 -5.81
CA HIS A 98 -0.07 6.17 -6.21
C HIS A 98 1.21 6.53 -5.45
N ILE A 99 1.40 5.99 -4.24
CA ILE A 99 2.64 6.13 -3.47
C ILE A 99 3.67 5.10 -3.94
N ALA A 100 3.27 3.84 -4.05
CA ALA A 100 4.14 2.74 -4.43
C ALA A 100 4.78 2.93 -5.82
N VAL A 101 4.04 3.45 -6.80
CA VAL A 101 4.56 3.71 -8.14
C VAL A 101 5.75 4.67 -8.14
N GLN A 102 5.74 5.70 -7.30
CA GLN A 102 6.81 6.68 -7.23
C GLN A 102 8.08 6.08 -6.66
N VAL A 103 7.97 5.21 -5.64
CA VAL A 103 9.10 4.45 -5.09
C VAL A 103 9.61 3.43 -6.11
N ALA A 104 8.72 2.71 -6.79
CA ALA A 104 9.10 1.74 -7.82
C ALA A 104 9.88 2.41 -8.95
N ARG A 105 9.40 3.56 -9.44
CA ARG A 105 10.10 4.35 -10.46
C ARG A 105 11.45 4.88 -10.00
N PHE A 106 11.54 5.36 -8.77
CA PHE A 106 12.80 5.80 -8.18
C PHE A 106 13.83 4.67 -8.15
N ARG A 107 13.37 3.42 -8.02
CA ARG A 107 14.20 2.21 -8.12
C ARG A 107 14.48 1.75 -9.57
N GLY A 108 14.01 2.50 -10.57
CA GLY A 108 14.21 2.18 -11.99
C GLY A 108 13.29 1.09 -12.54
N GLN A 109 12.17 0.80 -11.86
CA GLN A 109 11.19 -0.18 -12.31
C GLN A 109 10.23 0.44 -13.33
N GLU A 110 9.84 -0.34 -14.34
CA GLU A 110 8.76 -0.03 -15.27
C GLU A 110 7.43 -0.47 -14.65
N VAL A 111 6.50 0.46 -14.51
CA VAL A 111 5.24 0.20 -13.81
C VAL A 111 4.07 0.19 -14.78
N PHE A 112 3.27 -0.87 -14.71
CA PHE A 112 2.06 -1.11 -15.48
C PHE A 112 0.85 -1.03 -14.53
N ALA A 113 -0.07 -0.11 -14.77
CA ALA A 113 -1.25 0.09 -13.93
C ALA A 113 -2.48 -0.58 -14.54
N PHE A 114 -3.15 -1.40 -13.73
CA PHE A 114 -4.38 -2.09 -14.06
C PHE A 114 -5.52 -1.53 -13.22
N THR A 115 -6.44 -0.81 -13.85
CA THR A 115 -7.57 -0.16 -13.17
C THR A 115 -8.87 -0.93 -13.38
N LYS A 116 -9.92 -0.52 -12.69
CA LYS A 116 -11.26 -1.02 -12.97
C LYS A 116 -11.59 -0.74 -14.45
N PRO A 117 -12.26 -1.67 -15.16
CA PRO A 117 -12.68 -1.45 -16.53
C PRO A 117 -13.45 -0.13 -16.71
N GLY A 118 -13.03 0.69 -17.68
CA GLY A 118 -13.61 1.98 -17.97
C GLY A 118 -13.16 3.14 -17.08
N ASP A 119 -12.22 2.94 -16.16
CA ASP A 119 -11.68 4.00 -15.29
C ASP A 119 -10.62 4.84 -16.00
N ALA A 120 -11.06 5.66 -16.95
CA ALA A 120 -10.17 6.54 -17.72
C ALA A 120 -9.43 7.56 -16.84
N ALA A 121 -10.08 8.05 -15.77
CA ALA A 121 -9.47 9.00 -14.84
C ALA A 121 -8.32 8.37 -14.05
N GLY A 122 -8.54 7.19 -13.46
CA GLY A 122 -7.49 6.44 -12.76
C GLY A 122 -6.33 6.05 -13.67
N GLN A 123 -6.60 5.71 -14.93
CA GLN A 123 -5.54 5.44 -15.92
C GLN A 123 -4.74 6.70 -16.27
N ALA A 124 -5.40 7.85 -16.43
CA ALA A 124 -4.73 9.13 -16.66
C ALA A 124 -3.86 9.52 -15.46
N PHE A 125 -4.37 9.36 -14.25
CA PHE A 125 -3.63 9.58 -13.01
C PHE A 125 -2.40 8.67 -12.91
N ALA A 126 -2.54 7.38 -13.20
CA ALA A 126 -1.41 6.46 -13.21
C ALA A 126 -0.31 6.90 -14.21
N ARG A 127 -0.69 7.31 -15.42
CA ARG A 127 0.26 7.83 -16.42
C ARG A 127 0.93 9.11 -15.96
N SER A 128 0.22 10.02 -15.31
CA SER A 128 0.78 11.26 -14.77
C SER A 128 1.86 11.02 -13.71
N LEU A 129 1.75 9.92 -12.97
CA LEU A 129 2.75 9.46 -12.01
C LEU A 129 3.86 8.61 -12.67
N GLY A 130 3.77 8.41 -14.00
CA GLY A 130 4.79 7.81 -14.84
C GLY A 130 4.72 6.31 -14.97
N CYS A 131 3.55 5.70 -14.82
CA CYS A 131 3.35 4.35 -15.34
C CYS A 131 3.62 4.34 -16.84
N VAL A 132 4.39 3.36 -17.31
CA VAL A 132 4.69 3.20 -18.74
C VAL A 132 3.46 2.76 -19.52
N TRP A 133 2.53 2.10 -18.84
CA TRP A 133 1.24 1.70 -19.37
C TRP A 133 0.16 1.78 -18.27
N ALA A 134 -1.07 2.09 -18.68
CA ALA A 134 -2.24 2.00 -17.81
C ALA A 134 -3.46 1.59 -18.64
N GLY A 135 -4.24 0.64 -18.15
CA GLY A 135 -5.42 0.10 -18.84
C GLY A 135 -6.33 -0.70 -17.92
N ASP A 136 -7.36 -1.29 -18.52
CA ASP A 136 -8.37 -2.08 -17.82
C ASP A 136 -7.78 -3.39 -17.28
N SER A 137 -8.14 -3.77 -16.06
CA SER A 137 -7.63 -4.98 -15.40
C SER A 137 -8.14 -6.30 -15.99
N ASP A 138 -9.13 -6.25 -16.88
CA ASP A 138 -9.64 -7.39 -17.65
C ASP A 138 -8.92 -7.57 -19.00
N LYS A 139 -8.01 -6.68 -19.34
CA LYS A 139 -7.20 -6.77 -20.55
C LYS A 139 -5.83 -7.40 -20.26
N PRO A 140 -5.24 -8.09 -21.22
CA PRO A 140 -3.90 -8.64 -21.07
C PRO A 140 -2.87 -7.52 -20.85
N ALA A 141 -1.84 -7.83 -20.06
CA ALA A 141 -0.68 -6.95 -19.97
C ALA A 141 -0.01 -6.84 -21.35
N PRO A 142 0.52 -5.66 -21.72
CA PRO A 142 1.23 -5.51 -23.00
C PRO A 142 2.54 -6.30 -23.04
N GLU A 143 3.14 -6.56 -21.86
CA GLU A 143 4.35 -7.34 -21.70
C GLU A 143 4.26 -8.25 -20.46
N PRO A 144 5.00 -9.37 -20.39
CA PRO A 144 5.05 -10.21 -19.21
C PRO A 144 5.64 -9.43 -18.02
N LEU A 145 5.01 -9.53 -16.85
CA LEU A 145 5.41 -8.87 -15.62
C LEU A 145 6.36 -9.75 -14.80
N ASP A 146 7.35 -9.16 -14.14
CA ASP A 146 8.19 -9.89 -13.20
C ASP A 146 7.50 -10.05 -11.84
N ALA A 147 6.68 -9.06 -11.47
CA ALA A 147 5.81 -9.16 -10.29
C ALA A 147 4.52 -8.35 -10.46
N ALA A 148 3.50 -8.68 -9.68
CA ALA A 148 2.25 -7.95 -9.60
C ALA A 148 1.84 -7.69 -8.15
N LEU A 149 1.40 -6.46 -7.83
CA LEU A 149 0.82 -6.08 -6.55
C LEU A 149 -0.67 -5.85 -6.72
N ILE A 150 -1.49 -6.52 -5.95
CA ILE A 150 -2.95 -6.39 -6.00
C ILE A 150 -3.41 -5.59 -4.79
N PHE A 151 -3.77 -4.32 -5.00
CA PHE A 151 -4.30 -3.43 -3.96
C PHE A 151 -5.84 -3.43 -3.94
N ALA A 152 -6.49 -3.72 -5.06
CA ALA A 152 -7.94 -3.86 -5.10
C ALA A 152 -8.40 -5.12 -4.36
N PRO A 153 -9.44 -5.05 -3.51
CA PRO A 153 -9.91 -6.19 -2.73
C PRO A 153 -10.77 -7.16 -3.55
N VAL A 154 -10.26 -7.61 -4.70
CA VAL A 154 -10.97 -8.42 -5.70
C VAL A 154 -10.19 -9.70 -5.99
N GLY A 155 -10.68 -10.83 -5.50
CA GLY A 155 -10.00 -12.13 -5.61
C GLY A 155 -9.79 -12.62 -7.04
N SER A 156 -10.68 -12.26 -7.98
CA SER A 156 -10.53 -12.63 -9.39
C SER A 156 -9.33 -11.98 -10.08
N LEU A 157 -8.73 -10.96 -9.49
CA LEU A 157 -7.49 -10.37 -9.98
C LEU A 157 -6.26 -11.27 -9.77
N VAL A 158 -6.32 -12.23 -8.85
CA VAL A 158 -5.20 -13.15 -8.59
C VAL A 158 -4.90 -14.02 -9.81
N PRO A 159 -5.85 -14.77 -10.39
CA PRO A 159 -5.59 -15.51 -11.63
C PRO A 159 -5.27 -14.60 -12.82
N ALA A 160 -5.84 -13.40 -12.90
CA ALA A 160 -5.51 -12.43 -13.95
C ALA A 160 -4.04 -11.96 -13.84
N ALA A 161 -3.60 -11.60 -12.65
CA ALA A 161 -2.21 -11.21 -12.39
C ALA A 161 -1.23 -12.36 -12.64
N LEU A 162 -1.58 -13.60 -12.22
CA LEU A 162 -0.77 -14.78 -12.53
C LEU A 162 -0.61 -15.02 -14.03
N ALA A 163 -1.68 -14.83 -14.81
CA ALA A 163 -1.64 -14.96 -16.26
C ALA A 163 -0.73 -13.93 -16.92
N ALA A 164 -0.61 -12.73 -16.33
CA ALA A 164 0.26 -11.66 -16.81
C ALA A 164 1.70 -11.78 -16.32
N THR A 165 1.95 -12.63 -15.31
CA THR A 165 3.26 -12.74 -14.66
C THR A 165 4.13 -13.78 -15.37
N ALA A 166 5.39 -13.42 -15.63
CA ALA A 166 6.39 -14.31 -16.22
C ALA A 166 6.71 -15.51 -15.30
N LYS A 167 7.44 -16.49 -15.82
CA LYS A 167 7.97 -17.63 -15.05
C LYS A 167 8.83 -17.11 -13.89
N GLY A 168 8.70 -17.73 -12.71
CA GLY A 168 9.43 -17.34 -11.51
C GLY A 168 8.93 -16.04 -10.86
N GLY A 169 7.91 -15.38 -11.46
CA GLY A 169 7.42 -14.11 -10.95
C GLY A 169 6.51 -14.23 -9.72
N THR A 170 6.25 -13.10 -9.08
CA THR A 170 5.54 -13.06 -7.80
C THR A 170 4.28 -12.19 -7.86
N VAL A 171 3.16 -12.72 -7.39
CA VAL A 171 1.92 -11.98 -7.17
C VAL A 171 1.74 -11.73 -5.68
N VAL A 172 1.67 -10.46 -5.26
CA VAL A 172 1.50 -10.04 -3.87
C VAL A 172 0.10 -9.46 -3.67
N CYS A 173 -0.72 -10.13 -2.87
CA CYS A 173 -2.06 -9.65 -2.49
C CYS A 173 -1.93 -8.68 -1.31
N ALA A 174 -2.22 -7.40 -1.56
CA ALA A 174 -2.12 -6.31 -0.58
C ALA A 174 -3.46 -5.67 -0.23
N GLY A 175 -4.55 -6.05 -0.90
CA GLY A 175 -5.90 -5.67 -0.53
C GLY A 175 -6.34 -6.38 0.74
N ILE A 176 -6.93 -5.64 1.70
CA ILE A 176 -7.57 -6.22 2.87
C ILE A 176 -9.06 -6.48 2.57
N HIS A 177 -9.67 -7.47 3.25
CA HIS A 177 -11.06 -7.89 3.00
C HIS A 177 -11.29 -8.27 1.52
N MET A 178 -10.31 -8.89 0.91
CA MET A 178 -10.40 -9.39 -0.46
C MET A 178 -11.52 -10.43 -0.58
N SER A 179 -12.29 -10.37 -1.67
CA SER A 179 -13.23 -11.43 -2.01
C SER A 179 -12.50 -12.75 -2.27
N ASP A 180 -13.23 -13.87 -2.24
CA ASP A 180 -12.66 -15.18 -2.48
C ASP A 180 -11.88 -15.24 -3.80
N ILE A 181 -10.76 -15.93 -3.77
CA ILE A 181 -9.98 -16.21 -4.98
C ILE A 181 -10.69 -17.36 -5.69
N PRO A 182 -11.17 -17.16 -6.93
CA PRO A 182 -11.80 -18.25 -7.66
C PRO A 182 -10.80 -19.36 -7.97
N SER A 183 -11.29 -20.58 -8.17
CA SER A 183 -10.46 -21.67 -8.67
C SER A 183 -9.85 -21.29 -10.04
N PHE A 184 -8.59 -21.66 -10.22
CA PHE A 184 -7.88 -21.41 -11.47
C PHE A 184 -7.01 -22.61 -11.87
N PRO A 185 -6.72 -22.79 -13.16
CA PRO A 185 -5.91 -23.91 -13.62
C PRO A 185 -4.47 -23.85 -13.07
N TYR A 186 -3.94 -24.99 -12.63
CA TYR A 186 -2.58 -25.10 -12.10
C TYR A 186 -1.50 -24.51 -13.03
N ARG A 187 -1.70 -24.56 -14.36
CA ARG A 187 -0.76 -23.97 -15.34
C ARG A 187 -0.48 -22.48 -15.10
N LEU A 188 -1.37 -21.73 -14.43
CA LEU A 188 -1.13 -20.33 -14.08
C LEU A 188 -0.14 -20.17 -12.93
N LEU A 189 -0.05 -21.15 -12.03
CA LEU A 189 0.91 -21.17 -10.92
C LEU A 189 2.20 -21.92 -11.30
N TRP A 190 2.12 -22.84 -12.25
CA TRP A 190 3.25 -23.63 -12.75
C TRP A 190 4.44 -22.73 -13.13
N GLU A 191 5.64 -23.29 -13.19
CA GLU A 191 6.88 -22.60 -13.55
C GLU A 191 7.35 -21.59 -12.48
N GLU A 192 7.32 -22.04 -11.23
CA GLU A 192 7.86 -21.34 -10.05
C GLU A 192 7.19 -19.99 -9.73
N ARG A 193 6.00 -19.72 -10.24
CA ARG A 193 5.26 -18.54 -9.84
C ARG A 193 4.82 -18.62 -8.39
N VAL A 194 4.87 -17.48 -7.69
CA VAL A 194 4.51 -17.37 -6.27
C VAL A 194 3.30 -16.47 -6.10
N VAL A 195 2.31 -16.92 -5.31
CA VAL A 195 1.25 -16.07 -4.77
C VAL A 195 1.44 -15.95 -3.27
N ARG A 196 1.46 -14.72 -2.77
CA ARG A 196 1.58 -14.46 -1.35
C ARG A 196 0.77 -13.25 -0.93
N SER A 197 0.41 -13.17 0.35
CA SER A 197 -0.24 -12.00 0.92
C SER A 197 0.77 -11.13 1.67
N VAL A 198 0.46 -9.85 1.81
CA VAL A 198 1.14 -8.94 2.73
C VAL A 198 0.19 -8.60 3.88
N ALA A 199 0.71 -8.56 5.09
CA ALA A 199 -0.04 -8.18 6.29
C ALA A 199 0.65 -7.00 6.95
N ASN A 200 0.02 -5.82 6.87
CA ASN A 200 0.46 -4.64 7.59
C ASN A 200 1.92 -4.22 7.26
N LEU A 201 2.69 -3.80 8.25
CA LEU A 201 4.07 -3.33 8.16
C LEU A 201 4.90 -3.88 9.33
N THR A 202 6.21 -3.95 9.16
CA THR A 202 7.15 -4.03 10.28
C THR A 202 7.70 -2.64 10.58
N ARG A 203 8.28 -2.43 11.78
CA ARG A 203 8.95 -1.16 12.12
C ARG A 203 10.05 -0.84 11.10
N ARG A 204 10.81 -1.85 10.71
CA ARG A 204 11.83 -1.71 9.66
C ARG A 204 11.26 -1.19 8.35
N ASP A 205 10.07 -1.65 7.93
CA ASP A 205 9.42 -1.12 6.73
C ASP A 205 9.12 0.38 6.88
N GLY A 206 8.71 0.83 8.08
CA GLY A 206 8.42 2.23 8.35
C GLY A 206 9.67 3.12 8.26
N GLU A 207 10.74 2.72 8.92
CA GLU A 207 12.02 3.43 8.89
C GLU A 207 12.59 3.53 7.46
N GLU A 208 12.67 2.40 6.77
CA GLU A 208 13.19 2.34 5.40
C GLU A 208 12.31 3.13 4.43
N PHE A 209 10.98 3.01 4.56
CA PHE A 209 10.07 3.69 3.65
C PHE A 209 10.11 5.20 3.79
N LEU A 210 10.06 5.74 5.02
CA LEU A 210 10.07 7.19 5.20
C LEU A 210 11.37 7.83 4.71
N ALA A 211 12.50 7.13 4.87
CA ALA A 211 13.77 7.55 4.31
C ALA A 211 13.75 7.57 2.77
N ILE A 212 13.28 6.50 2.14
CA ILE A 212 13.23 6.42 0.67
C ILE A 212 12.17 7.36 0.09
N ALA A 213 11.04 7.58 0.79
CA ALA A 213 10.00 8.50 0.35
C ALA A 213 10.53 9.93 0.24
N ALA A 214 11.36 10.37 1.20
CA ALA A 214 12.01 11.67 1.15
C ALA A 214 13.03 11.76 0.00
N GLN A 215 13.86 10.72 -0.20
CA GLN A 215 14.86 10.66 -1.28
C GLN A 215 14.20 10.65 -2.67
N ALA A 216 13.14 9.89 -2.84
CA ALA A 216 12.37 9.78 -4.07
C ALA A 216 11.43 10.98 -4.31
N ASN A 217 11.39 11.93 -3.35
CA ASN A 217 10.45 13.05 -3.37
C ASN A 217 9.00 12.61 -3.64
N VAL A 218 8.56 11.57 -2.93
CA VAL A 218 7.21 11.01 -3.07
C VAL A 218 6.18 12.08 -2.74
N ARG A 219 5.24 12.32 -3.63
CA ARG A 219 4.13 13.26 -3.44
C ARG A 219 2.85 12.49 -3.16
N THR A 220 2.13 12.90 -2.12
CA THR A 220 0.83 12.35 -1.80
C THR A 220 -0.27 13.27 -2.33
N THR A 221 -1.24 12.68 -3.03
CA THR A 221 -2.47 13.39 -3.41
C THR A 221 -3.45 13.25 -2.25
N THR A 222 -3.90 14.40 -1.71
CA THR A 222 -4.73 14.43 -0.50
C THR A 222 -5.90 15.39 -0.61
N THR A 223 -7.02 15.02 0.00
CA THR A 223 -8.15 15.92 0.27
C THR A 223 -8.27 16.06 1.79
N ALA A 224 -8.06 17.28 2.30
CA ALA A 224 -8.16 17.57 3.73
C ALA A 224 -9.61 17.83 4.15
N PHE A 225 -10.01 17.28 5.29
CA PHE A 225 -11.29 17.52 5.94
C PHE A 225 -11.06 17.94 7.40
N PRO A 226 -11.83 18.87 7.96
CA PRO A 226 -11.82 19.10 9.40
C PRO A 226 -12.14 17.80 10.17
N LEU A 227 -11.54 17.57 11.33
CA LEU A 227 -11.81 16.39 12.15
C LEU A 227 -13.30 16.22 12.46
N SER A 228 -14.02 17.32 12.68
CA SER A 228 -15.48 17.34 12.89
C SER A 228 -16.29 16.79 11.70
N LYS A 229 -15.68 16.66 10.52
CA LYS A 229 -16.25 16.13 9.27
C LYS A 229 -15.81 14.69 8.95
N ALA A 230 -15.33 13.94 9.95
CA ALA A 230 -14.82 12.59 9.76
C ALA A 230 -15.82 11.66 9.05
N ASN A 231 -17.13 11.72 9.41
CA ASN A 231 -18.15 10.91 8.76
C ASN A 231 -18.37 11.28 7.28
N GLU A 232 -18.25 12.56 6.93
CA GLU A 232 -18.34 13.04 5.56
C GLU A 232 -17.12 12.54 4.74
N ALA A 233 -15.91 12.64 5.31
CA ALA A 233 -14.70 12.12 4.71
C ALA A 233 -14.79 10.61 4.44
N LEU A 234 -15.27 9.82 5.43
CA LEU A 234 -15.47 8.38 5.28
C LEU A 234 -16.49 8.04 4.19
N ALA A 235 -17.62 8.78 4.14
CA ALA A 235 -18.61 8.60 3.09
C ALA A 235 -18.02 8.89 1.70
N THR A 236 -17.24 9.96 1.56
CA THR A 236 -16.62 10.35 0.30
C THR A 236 -15.60 9.30 -0.19
N VAL A 237 -14.83 8.69 0.74
CA VAL A 237 -13.91 7.57 0.43
C VAL A 237 -14.70 6.34 -0.02
N ARG A 238 -15.76 5.97 0.73
CA ARG A 238 -16.59 4.80 0.41
C ARG A 238 -17.24 4.93 -0.98
N ASP A 239 -17.65 6.13 -1.34
CA ASP A 239 -18.31 6.41 -2.62
C ASP A 239 -17.29 6.53 -3.79
N GLY A 240 -15.99 6.38 -3.52
CA GLY A 240 -14.93 6.45 -4.53
C GLY A 240 -14.74 7.86 -5.14
N ARG A 241 -15.13 8.91 -4.44
CA ARG A 241 -15.09 10.30 -4.91
C ARG A 241 -13.80 11.04 -4.53
N ILE A 242 -12.77 10.30 -4.10
CA ILE A 242 -11.46 10.85 -3.74
C ILE A 242 -10.39 10.22 -4.60
N GLU A 243 -9.54 11.07 -5.19
CA GLU A 243 -8.27 10.68 -5.77
C GLU A 243 -7.19 10.79 -4.69
N GLY A 244 -6.39 9.72 -4.51
CA GLY A 244 -5.37 9.66 -3.47
C GLY A 244 -5.92 9.28 -2.11
N ALA A 245 -5.84 10.17 -1.11
CA ALA A 245 -6.23 9.91 0.27
C ALA A 245 -7.01 11.05 0.92
N ALA A 246 -8.00 10.71 1.77
CA ALA A 246 -8.64 11.67 2.68
C ALA A 246 -7.78 11.84 3.94
N VAL A 247 -7.61 13.07 4.40
CA VAL A 247 -6.87 13.40 5.61
C VAL A 247 -7.76 14.24 6.53
N LEU A 248 -7.92 13.81 7.78
CA LEU A 248 -8.60 14.59 8.80
C LEU A 248 -7.58 15.51 9.50
N VAL A 249 -7.98 16.75 9.70
CA VAL A 249 -7.17 17.77 10.36
C VAL A 249 -7.92 18.26 11.59
N PRO A 250 -7.31 18.21 12.79
CA PRO A 250 -7.87 18.75 14.04
C PRO A 250 -8.18 20.24 13.98
#